data_452a3828d884e9598e083ab4ab56d573
#
_entry.id   452a3828d884e9598e083ab4ab56d573
#
_cell.length_a   1.000
_cell.length_b   1.000
_cell.length_c   1.000
_cell.angle_alpha   90.00
_cell.angle_beta   90.00
_cell.angle_gamma   90.00
#
_symmetry.space_group_name_H-M   'P 1'
#
loop_
_entity.id
_entity.type
_entity.pdbx_description
1 polymer ?
#
loop_
_entity_poly.entity_id
_entity_poly.type
_entity_poly.pdbx_seq_one_letter_code
_entity_poly.pdbx_strand_id
1 'polypeptide(L)'
;MPANQKLIKQTDQCVMCGLCLPHCPTYLISQNEGESPRGRISLIKAFAEGSLTASPSLENHLQSCTGCMNCQSACPAKVPYQEIIDQGRELYRGQQRISDRLLHGISLNLLGHSWGHSLLGIASHLKTLAPIRMKIALSRYRPARIKPTASSSQAITLFPGCTGNVFDQETLSCSMTVLKALNINAQVPADVLCCGALAQHSGHTTKAQHQLRKFSDYLHQQENHACISFASGCGQQLGSFASKYNYRHYDIHDYLAEHSHIDKMAFNPLAKKVLVHVPCSQGKVSMDNMLKLLRLIPDIHLLEYNGEMLCCGAGGMQLLTPRKSNLDLLNKKIALVEKSQPDIIVSANIGCTLHLLNGLNYINPDIAKKNIEVIHPVTLLSRQLQP
;
A
#
# COMPACT_ATOMS: atom_id res chain seq x y z
N MET A 1 25.00 18.76 -10.41
CA MET A 1 24.25 19.71 -9.54
C MET A 1 24.19 19.10 -8.14
N PRO A 2 24.48 19.83 -7.07
CA PRO A 2 24.25 19.34 -5.71
C PRO A 2 22.76 18.93 -5.56
N ALA A 3 22.48 17.90 -4.77
CA ALA A 3 21.15 17.30 -4.63
C ALA A 3 20.03 18.32 -4.32
N ASN A 4 20.35 19.34 -3.51
CA ASN A 4 19.41 20.41 -3.17
C ASN A 4 19.01 21.28 -4.39
N GLN A 5 19.91 21.55 -5.33
CA GLN A 5 19.59 22.36 -6.52
C GLN A 5 18.59 21.67 -7.44
N LYS A 6 18.69 20.34 -7.59
CA LYS A 6 17.68 19.57 -8.35
C LYS A 6 16.32 19.66 -7.68
N LEU A 7 16.27 19.48 -6.36
CA LEU A 7 15.03 19.56 -5.58
C LEU A 7 14.37 20.95 -5.68
N ILE A 8 15.16 22.02 -5.50
CA ILE A 8 14.68 23.40 -5.64
C ILE A 8 14.08 23.62 -7.04
N LYS A 9 14.79 23.22 -8.10
CA LYS A 9 14.28 23.35 -9.48
C LYS A 9 12.95 22.59 -9.70
N GLN A 10 12.77 21.44 -9.06
CA GLN A 10 11.52 20.69 -9.12
C GLN A 10 10.39 21.42 -8.37
N THR A 11 10.69 22.02 -7.21
CA THR A 11 9.70 22.80 -6.44
C THR A 11 9.27 24.07 -7.17
N ASP A 12 10.15 24.70 -7.96
CA ASP A 12 9.88 25.90 -8.78
C ASP A 12 8.86 25.66 -9.90
N GLN A 13 8.60 24.39 -10.27
CA GLN A 13 7.54 24.07 -11.23
C GLN A 13 6.13 24.31 -10.68
N CYS A 14 6.00 24.45 -9.35
CA CYS A 14 4.70 24.68 -8.72
C CYS A 14 4.30 26.17 -8.82
N VAL A 15 3.28 26.46 -9.61
CA VAL A 15 2.72 27.81 -9.80
C VAL A 15 1.69 28.20 -8.73
N MET A 16 1.56 27.44 -7.64
CA MET A 16 0.70 27.72 -6.48
C MET A 16 -0.80 27.89 -6.78
N CYS A 17 -1.31 27.41 -7.93
CA CYS A 17 -2.70 27.60 -8.39
C CYS A 17 -3.79 26.99 -7.50
N GLY A 18 -3.46 26.01 -6.65
CA GLY A 18 -4.39 25.40 -5.71
C GLY A 18 -5.26 24.26 -6.25
N LEU A 19 -5.19 23.90 -7.53
CA LEU A 19 -5.98 22.80 -8.12
C LEU A 19 -5.74 21.42 -7.47
N CYS A 20 -4.63 21.26 -6.75
CA CYS A 20 -4.33 20.05 -5.99
C CYS A 20 -5.08 19.95 -4.63
N LEU A 21 -5.63 21.07 -4.11
CA LEU A 21 -6.23 21.12 -2.77
C LEU A 21 -7.44 20.19 -2.61
N PRO A 22 -8.43 20.18 -3.53
CA PRO A 22 -9.59 19.30 -3.42
C PRO A 22 -9.23 17.80 -3.48
N HIS A 23 -8.05 17.47 -3.99
CA HIS A 23 -7.59 16.11 -4.14
C HIS A 23 -6.71 15.61 -2.97
N CYS A 24 -6.39 16.49 -2.02
CA CYS A 24 -5.50 16.15 -0.91
C CYS A 24 -6.28 15.71 0.35
N PRO A 25 -6.23 14.43 0.74
CA PRO A 25 -7.00 13.94 1.88
C PRO A 25 -6.62 14.60 3.21
N THR A 26 -5.33 14.90 3.42
CA THR A 26 -4.88 15.55 4.66
C THR A 26 -5.29 17.01 4.72
N TYR A 27 -5.30 17.72 3.60
CA TYR A 27 -5.81 19.09 3.54
C TYR A 27 -7.32 19.14 3.76
N LEU A 28 -8.10 18.26 3.11
CA LEU A 28 -9.56 18.22 3.26
C LEU A 28 -10.01 17.99 4.71
N ILE A 29 -9.19 17.31 5.50
CA ILE A 29 -9.48 17.08 6.93
C ILE A 29 -9.03 18.23 7.81
N SER A 30 -7.81 18.73 7.60
CA SER A 30 -7.19 19.69 8.51
C SER A 30 -7.50 21.15 8.16
N GLN A 31 -7.82 21.44 6.91
CA GLN A 31 -7.93 22.79 6.33
C GLN A 31 -6.66 23.64 6.59
N ASN A 32 -5.53 22.97 6.86
CA ASN A 32 -4.24 23.59 7.11
C ASN A 32 -3.39 23.57 5.83
N GLU A 33 -2.92 24.74 5.40
CA GLU A 33 -2.12 24.87 4.18
C GLU A 33 -0.81 24.06 4.26
N GLY A 34 -0.18 23.95 5.42
CA GLY A 34 1.01 23.10 5.63
C GLY A 34 0.76 21.60 5.36
N GLU A 35 -0.51 21.14 5.43
CA GLU A 35 -0.95 19.79 5.08
C GLU A 35 -1.33 19.65 3.61
N SER A 36 -1.33 20.75 2.84
CA SER A 36 -1.63 20.75 1.41
C SER A 36 -0.40 20.33 0.56
N PRO A 37 -0.61 19.90 -0.68
CA PRO A 37 0.51 19.57 -1.55
C PRO A 37 1.40 20.78 -1.86
N ARG A 38 0.80 21.92 -2.22
CA ARG A 38 1.57 23.14 -2.52
C ARG A 38 2.24 23.71 -1.28
N GLY A 39 1.58 23.65 -0.12
CA GLY A 39 2.17 24.04 1.16
C GLY A 39 3.39 23.19 1.51
N ARG A 40 3.31 21.87 1.35
CA ARG A 40 4.47 20.98 1.52
C ARG A 40 5.59 21.28 0.54
N ILE A 41 5.28 21.59 -0.73
CA ILE A 41 6.29 22.02 -1.72
C ILE A 41 7.00 23.28 -1.23
N SER A 42 6.29 24.29 -0.76
CA SER A 42 6.87 25.53 -0.22
C SER A 42 7.74 25.28 1.01
N LEU A 43 7.27 24.42 1.93
CA LEU A 43 8.04 24.04 3.13
C LEU A 43 9.35 23.31 2.75
N ILE A 44 9.27 22.38 1.80
CA ILE A 44 10.44 21.64 1.31
C ILE A 44 11.43 22.58 0.61
N LYS A 45 10.92 23.50 -0.23
CA LYS A 45 11.76 24.51 -0.89
C LYS A 45 12.51 25.35 0.12
N ALA A 46 11.79 25.97 1.06
CA ALA A 46 12.36 26.82 2.10
C ALA A 46 13.41 26.07 2.96
N PHE A 47 13.16 24.79 3.25
CA PHE A 47 14.09 23.94 3.98
C PHE A 47 15.34 23.61 3.16
N ALA A 48 15.18 23.31 1.86
CA ALA A 48 16.28 23.01 0.95
C ALA A 48 17.17 24.24 0.66
N GLU A 49 16.60 25.45 0.68
CA GLU A 49 17.30 26.74 0.54
C GLU A 49 17.97 27.21 1.84
N GLY A 50 17.67 26.57 2.99
CA GLY A 50 18.18 26.96 4.29
C GLY A 50 17.48 28.16 4.94
N SER A 51 16.37 28.65 4.33
CA SER A 51 15.55 29.72 4.89
C SER A 51 14.57 29.25 5.98
N LEU A 52 14.36 27.93 6.08
CA LEU A 52 13.58 27.28 7.14
C LEU A 52 14.46 26.25 7.86
N THR A 53 14.47 26.27 9.20
CA THR A 53 15.16 25.29 10.03
C THR A 53 14.30 24.07 10.32
N ALA A 54 14.94 22.94 10.63
CA ALA A 54 14.24 21.74 11.06
C ALA A 54 13.44 21.98 12.34
N SER A 55 12.21 21.54 12.35
CA SER A 55 11.30 21.68 13.49
C SER A 55 10.31 20.51 13.58
N PRO A 56 9.76 20.22 14.78
CA PRO A 56 8.71 19.19 14.92
C PRO A 56 7.48 19.47 14.05
N SER A 57 7.17 20.75 13.79
CA SER A 57 6.05 21.14 12.92
C SER A 57 6.34 20.76 11.47
N LEU A 58 7.53 21.08 10.94
CA LEU A 58 7.95 20.68 9.59
C LEU A 58 7.92 19.16 9.45
N GLU A 59 8.47 18.42 10.43
CA GLU A 59 8.41 16.96 10.45
C GLU A 59 6.98 16.46 10.35
N ASN A 60 6.06 17.01 11.15
CA ASN A 60 4.67 16.60 11.13
C ASN A 60 4.04 16.80 9.76
N HIS A 61 4.25 17.96 9.12
CA HIS A 61 3.71 18.24 7.78
C HIS A 61 4.27 17.29 6.71
N LEU A 62 5.56 16.97 6.76
CA LEU A 62 6.15 16.03 5.80
C LEU A 62 5.68 14.60 6.02
N GLN A 63 5.62 14.16 7.29
CA GLN A 63 5.28 12.78 7.63
C GLN A 63 3.79 12.48 7.53
N SER A 64 2.90 13.45 7.74
CA SER A 64 1.44 13.26 7.62
C SER A 64 0.97 13.00 6.18
N CYS A 65 1.77 13.34 5.17
CA CYS A 65 1.43 13.02 3.78
C CYS A 65 1.29 11.52 3.57
N THR A 66 0.13 11.07 3.08
CA THR A 66 -0.18 9.65 2.85
C THR A 66 0.50 9.05 1.62
N GLY A 67 1.14 9.87 0.77
CA GLY A 67 1.74 9.39 -0.47
C GLY A 67 0.73 8.89 -1.51
N CYS A 68 -0.51 9.38 -1.48
CA CYS A 68 -1.58 8.91 -2.38
C CYS A 68 -1.44 9.36 -3.83
N MET A 69 -0.63 10.37 -4.12
CA MET A 69 -0.35 10.95 -5.43
C MET A 69 -1.56 11.54 -6.18
N ASN A 70 -2.74 11.65 -5.58
CA ASN A 70 -3.92 12.28 -6.20
C ASN A 70 -3.65 13.72 -6.64
N CYS A 71 -2.86 14.46 -5.86
CA CYS A 71 -2.45 15.83 -6.19
C CYS A 71 -1.54 15.90 -7.44
N GLN A 72 -0.69 14.90 -7.64
CA GLN A 72 0.19 14.83 -8.82
C GLN A 72 -0.63 14.53 -10.08
N SER A 73 -1.58 13.59 -9.99
CA SER A 73 -2.48 13.26 -11.10
C SER A 73 -3.38 14.43 -11.51
N ALA A 74 -3.79 15.27 -10.55
CA ALA A 74 -4.62 16.45 -10.78
C ALA A 74 -3.82 17.70 -11.21
N CYS A 75 -2.49 17.64 -11.23
CA CYS A 75 -1.65 18.80 -11.48
C CYS A 75 -1.48 19.08 -12.98
N PRO A 76 -2.02 20.21 -13.54
CA PRO A 76 -1.84 20.53 -14.95
C PRO A 76 -0.38 20.90 -15.30
N ALA A 77 0.38 21.44 -14.34
CA ALA A 77 1.81 21.73 -14.51
C ALA A 77 2.71 20.49 -14.37
N LYS A 78 2.13 19.29 -14.15
CA LYS A 78 2.85 18.02 -14.03
C LYS A 78 4.01 18.06 -13.03
N VAL A 79 3.83 18.79 -11.92
CA VAL A 79 4.81 18.87 -10.84
C VAL A 79 5.12 17.45 -10.33
N PRO A 80 6.40 17.02 -10.25
CA PRO A 80 6.77 15.68 -9.82
C PRO A 80 6.69 15.55 -8.29
N TYR A 81 5.47 15.64 -7.75
CA TYR A 81 5.21 15.74 -6.31
C TYR A 81 5.80 14.54 -5.53
N GLN A 82 5.73 13.33 -6.10
CA GLN A 82 6.30 12.15 -5.45
C GLN A 82 7.80 12.30 -5.23
N GLU A 83 8.54 12.76 -6.24
CA GLU A 83 9.97 12.97 -6.10
C GLU A 83 10.28 14.07 -5.07
N ILE A 84 9.50 15.15 -5.08
CA ILE A 84 9.68 16.28 -4.16
C ILE A 84 9.45 15.85 -2.71
N ILE A 85 8.34 15.16 -2.41
CA ILE A 85 8.03 14.75 -1.03
C ILE A 85 9.02 13.69 -0.50
N ASP A 86 9.44 12.75 -1.36
CA ASP A 86 10.39 11.70 -0.98
C ASP A 86 11.79 12.29 -0.73
N GLN A 87 12.27 13.20 -1.60
CA GLN A 87 13.53 13.93 -1.39
C GLN A 87 13.46 14.87 -0.18
N GLY A 88 12.32 15.55 0.03
CA GLY A 88 12.08 16.38 1.21
C GLY A 88 12.17 15.57 2.52
N ARG A 89 11.59 14.38 2.55
CA ARG A 89 11.71 13.45 3.68
C ARG A 89 13.14 12.94 3.87
N GLU A 90 13.86 12.64 2.80
CA GLU A 90 15.25 12.23 2.85
C GLU A 90 16.14 13.35 3.42
N LEU A 91 15.97 14.58 2.94
CA LEU A 91 16.69 15.75 3.42
C LEU A 91 16.44 15.99 4.92
N TYR A 92 15.18 15.81 5.38
CA TYR A 92 14.80 16.00 6.78
C TYR A 92 15.23 14.83 7.68
N ARG A 93 15.46 13.63 7.15
CA ARG A 93 15.69 12.39 7.93
C ARG A 93 16.74 12.51 9.01
N GLY A 94 17.83 13.24 8.75
CA GLY A 94 18.90 13.48 9.72
C GLY A 94 18.43 14.22 10.98
N GLN A 95 17.34 14.96 10.88
CA GLN A 95 16.75 15.81 11.92
C GLN A 95 15.52 15.18 12.61
N GLN A 96 15.08 14.01 12.16
CA GLN A 96 13.97 13.29 12.77
C GLN A 96 14.24 12.94 14.23
N ARG A 97 13.16 12.81 15.01
CA ARG A 97 13.25 12.26 16.37
C ARG A 97 13.98 10.92 16.34
N ILE A 98 14.92 10.73 17.25
CA ILE A 98 15.74 9.51 17.32
C ILE A 98 14.85 8.27 17.45
N SER A 99 13.77 8.34 18.27
CA SER A 99 12.81 7.25 18.44
C SER A 99 12.15 6.83 17.13
N ASP A 100 11.65 7.79 16.33
CA ASP A 100 10.96 7.50 15.06
C ASP A 100 11.96 6.94 14.04
N ARG A 101 13.15 7.54 13.96
CA ARG A 101 14.23 7.07 13.08
C ARG A 101 14.66 5.63 13.40
N LEU A 102 14.82 5.29 14.68
CA LEU A 102 15.16 3.93 15.11
C LEU A 102 14.02 2.96 14.81
N LEU A 103 12.78 3.30 15.15
CA LEU A 103 11.61 2.47 14.90
C LEU A 103 11.42 2.19 13.40
N HIS A 104 11.55 3.22 12.55
CA HIS A 104 11.49 3.07 11.10
C HIS A 104 12.61 2.16 10.59
N GLY A 105 13.86 2.38 11.04
CA GLY A 105 15.02 1.58 10.65
C GLY A 105 14.86 0.10 11.03
N ILE A 106 14.45 -0.18 12.26
CA ILE A 106 14.20 -1.54 12.76
C ILE A 106 13.09 -2.19 11.94
N SER A 107 11.95 -1.50 11.74
CA SER A 107 10.81 -2.04 11.00
C SER A 107 11.16 -2.38 9.54
N LEU A 108 11.90 -1.50 8.86
CA LEU A 108 12.38 -1.73 7.50
C LEU A 108 13.34 -2.93 7.41
N ASN A 109 14.12 -3.19 8.45
CA ASN A 109 15.00 -4.36 8.50
C ASN A 109 14.23 -5.63 8.82
N LEU A 110 13.33 -5.62 9.81
CA LEU A 110 12.49 -6.76 10.15
C LEU A 110 11.64 -7.23 8.97
N LEU A 111 11.03 -6.30 8.24
CA LEU A 111 10.18 -6.64 7.10
C LEU A 111 10.99 -7.03 5.85
N GLY A 112 12.20 -6.50 5.69
CA GLY A 112 13.01 -6.70 4.48
C GLY A 112 13.88 -7.95 4.47
N HIS A 113 13.92 -8.73 5.55
CA HIS A 113 14.82 -9.88 5.69
C HIS A 113 14.13 -11.10 6.31
N SER A 114 14.55 -12.31 5.90
CA SER A 114 14.00 -13.56 6.40
C SER A 114 14.17 -13.74 7.92
N TRP A 115 15.33 -13.38 8.48
CA TRP A 115 15.54 -13.41 9.92
C TRP A 115 14.56 -12.50 10.69
N GLY A 116 14.21 -11.37 10.11
CA GLY A 116 13.21 -10.46 10.69
C GLY A 116 11.81 -11.07 10.69
N HIS A 117 11.45 -11.80 9.65
CA HIS A 117 10.19 -12.56 9.62
C HIS A 117 10.13 -13.62 10.74
N SER A 118 11.26 -14.31 11.03
CA SER A 118 11.34 -15.25 12.15
C SER A 118 11.15 -14.55 13.50
N LEU A 119 11.74 -13.38 13.70
CA LEU A 119 11.53 -12.56 14.92
C LEU A 119 10.09 -12.07 15.04
N LEU A 120 9.44 -11.68 13.95
CA LEU A 120 8.01 -11.33 13.95
C LEU A 120 7.15 -12.55 14.32
N GLY A 121 7.58 -13.76 13.95
CA GLY A 121 6.97 -15.00 14.39
C GLY A 121 7.00 -15.16 15.91
N ILE A 122 8.16 -14.97 16.54
CA ILE A 122 8.29 -14.99 18.00
C ILE A 122 7.41 -13.89 18.63
N ALA A 123 7.46 -12.66 18.10
CA ALA A 123 6.65 -11.54 18.58
C ALA A 123 5.14 -11.82 18.46
N SER A 124 4.71 -12.62 17.51
CA SER A 124 3.29 -12.97 17.34
C SER A 124 2.75 -13.83 18.50
N HIS A 125 3.60 -14.62 19.15
CA HIS A 125 3.24 -15.35 20.38
C HIS A 125 3.12 -14.44 21.58
N LEU A 126 3.84 -13.29 21.58
CA LEU A 126 3.82 -12.28 22.64
C LEU A 126 2.92 -11.08 22.30
N LYS A 127 2.00 -11.24 21.34
CA LYS A 127 1.14 -10.15 20.83
C LYS A 127 0.32 -9.44 21.90
N THR A 128 0.01 -10.09 23.02
CA THR A 128 -0.73 -9.49 24.14
C THR A 128 0.05 -8.33 24.79
N LEU A 129 1.37 -8.39 24.78
CA LEU A 129 2.27 -7.35 25.31
C LEU A 129 2.58 -6.25 24.29
N ALA A 130 2.23 -6.46 23.02
CA ALA A 130 2.51 -5.50 21.96
C ALA A 130 1.61 -4.26 22.06
N PRO A 131 2.08 -3.09 21.57
CA PRO A 131 1.23 -1.92 21.42
C PRO A 131 -0.02 -2.26 20.61
N ILE A 132 -1.16 -1.68 21.00
CA ILE A 132 -2.49 -2.02 20.48
C ILE A 132 -2.56 -2.09 18.96
N ARG A 133 -1.88 -1.17 18.27
CA ARG A 133 -1.83 -1.10 16.80
C ARG A 133 -1.06 -2.23 16.15
N MET A 134 -0.09 -2.80 16.85
CA MET A 134 0.68 -3.94 16.36
C MET A 134 -0.01 -5.27 16.65
N LYS A 135 -0.93 -5.32 17.61
CA LYS A 135 -1.66 -6.56 17.95
C LYS A 135 -2.37 -7.15 16.75
N ILE A 136 -3.02 -6.31 15.94
CA ILE A 136 -3.73 -6.76 14.72
C ILE A 136 -2.74 -7.35 13.72
N ALA A 137 -1.65 -6.65 13.40
CA ALA A 137 -0.64 -7.16 12.47
C ALA A 137 -0.05 -8.49 12.98
N LEU A 138 0.34 -8.56 14.26
CA LEU A 138 0.89 -9.77 14.85
C LEU A 138 -0.14 -10.92 14.93
N SER A 139 -1.44 -10.64 15.09
CA SER A 139 -2.48 -11.67 15.05
C SER A 139 -2.69 -12.25 13.64
N ARG A 140 -2.37 -11.49 12.62
CA ARG A 140 -2.40 -11.94 11.22
C ARG A 140 -1.10 -12.59 10.77
N TYR A 141 -0.06 -12.56 11.58
CA TYR A 141 1.19 -13.24 11.24
C TYR A 141 0.91 -14.72 10.94
N ARG A 142 1.41 -15.17 9.81
CA ARG A 142 1.45 -16.59 9.44
C ARG A 142 2.84 -16.88 8.87
N PRO A 143 3.49 -17.97 9.28
CA PRO A 143 4.74 -18.39 8.66
C PRO A 143 4.49 -18.67 7.17
N ALA A 144 5.49 -18.42 6.34
CA ALA A 144 5.40 -18.71 4.92
C ALA A 144 5.11 -20.21 4.71
N ARG A 145 3.93 -20.51 4.18
CA ARG A 145 3.46 -21.88 3.94
C ARG A 145 3.70 -22.35 2.51
N ILE A 146 3.78 -21.39 1.59
CA ILE A 146 4.03 -21.69 0.19
C ILE A 146 5.52 -21.95 0.06
N LYS A 147 5.87 -23.23 -0.14
CA LYS A 147 7.23 -23.60 -0.50
C LYS A 147 7.54 -22.99 -1.87
N PRO A 148 8.76 -22.46 -2.07
CA PRO A 148 9.19 -22.08 -3.40
C PRO A 148 8.98 -23.27 -4.32
N THR A 149 8.18 -23.09 -5.35
CA THR A 149 8.09 -24.09 -6.42
C THR A 149 9.41 -24.08 -7.16
N ALA A 150 9.89 -25.29 -7.53
CA ALA A 150 11.07 -25.38 -8.39
C ALA A 150 10.87 -24.46 -9.60
N SER A 151 11.83 -23.58 -9.86
CA SER A 151 11.76 -22.60 -10.93
C SER A 151 11.46 -23.30 -12.25
N SER A 152 10.26 -23.13 -12.78
CA SER A 152 9.97 -23.41 -14.18
C SER A 152 10.33 -22.15 -14.93
N SER A 153 11.17 -22.23 -15.94
CA SER A 153 11.69 -21.10 -16.70
C SER A 153 10.61 -20.18 -17.29
N GLN A 154 9.41 -20.71 -17.47
CA GLN A 154 8.25 -20.00 -18.03
C GLN A 154 7.25 -19.48 -17.00
N ALA A 155 7.46 -19.73 -15.71
CA ALA A 155 6.53 -19.30 -14.68
C ALA A 155 6.56 -17.79 -14.47
N ILE A 156 5.37 -17.17 -14.30
CA ILE A 156 5.29 -15.76 -13.89
C ILE A 156 5.55 -15.63 -12.38
N THR A 157 6.30 -14.61 -11.99
CA THR A 157 6.59 -14.38 -10.57
C THR A 157 5.40 -13.74 -9.87
N LEU A 158 4.77 -14.42 -8.90
CA LEU A 158 3.82 -13.81 -7.97
C LEU A 158 4.59 -13.16 -6.83
N PHE A 159 4.53 -11.83 -6.76
CA PHE A 159 5.27 -11.02 -5.79
C PHE A 159 4.42 -10.73 -4.56
N PRO A 160 4.70 -11.34 -3.39
CA PRO A 160 3.93 -11.09 -2.17
C PRO A 160 4.32 -9.78 -1.48
N GLY A 161 5.53 -9.29 -1.73
CA GLY A 161 6.13 -8.19 -0.98
C GLY A 161 6.50 -8.57 0.46
N CYS A 162 7.28 -7.70 1.11
CA CYS A 162 7.79 -7.97 2.45
C CYS A 162 6.69 -8.07 3.52
N THR A 163 5.65 -7.23 3.42
CA THR A 163 4.52 -7.21 4.37
C THR A 163 3.50 -8.29 4.07
N GLY A 164 3.17 -8.51 2.79
CA GLY A 164 2.24 -9.57 2.37
C GLY A 164 2.75 -10.96 2.73
N ASN A 165 4.05 -11.16 2.63
CA ASN A 165 4.69 -12.44 2.95
C ASN A 165 4.55 -12.87 4.42
N VAL A 166 4.23 -11.98 5.34
CA VAL A 166 4.06 -12.30 6.77
C VAL A 166 2.66 -12.01 7.31
N PHE A 167 1.97 -11.03 6.78
CA PHE A 167 0.67 -10.59 7.31
C PHE A 167 -0.51 -10.87 6.37
N ASP A 168 -0.25 -11.36 5.15
CA ASP A 168 -1.27 -11.63 4.14
C ASP A 168 -1.05 -12.93 3.35
N GLN A 169 -0.61 -13.96 4.05
CA GLN A 169 -0.38 -15.31 3.50
C GLN A 169 -1.65 -15.94 2.92
N GLU A 170 -2.81 -15.55 3.44
CA GLU A 170 -4.09 -16.00 2.90
C GLU A 170 -4.28 -15.47 1.47
N THR A 171 -4.08 -14.18 1.24
CA THR A 171 -4.15 -13.58 -0.11
C THR A 171 -3.16 -14.22 -1.06
N LEU A 172 -1.93 -14.49 -0.60
CA LEU A 172 -0.92 -15.18 -1.39
C LEU A 172 -1.40 -16.59 -1.82
N SER A 173 -1.90 -17.38 -0.86
CA SER A 173 -2.43 -18.72 -1.13
C SER A 173 -3.65 -18.68 -2.08
N CYS A 174 -4.58 -17.78 -1.85
CA CYS A 174 -5.75 -17.58 -2.68
C CYS A 174 -5.38 -17.12 -4.10
N SER A 175 -4.39 -16.24 -4.23
CA SER A 175 -3.87 -15.83 -5.54
C SER A 175 -3.31 -17.00 -6.32
N MET A 176 -2.51 -17.85 -5.67
CA MET A 176 -2.00 -19.09 -6.30
C MET A 176 -3.12 -20.04 -6.73
N THR A 177 -4.17 -20.17 -5.92
CA THR A 177 -5.34 -21.01 -6.24
C THR A 177 -6.06 -20.51 -7.48
N VAL A 178 -6.35 -19.20 -7.57
CA VAL A 178 -7.05 -18.62 -8.73
C VAL A 178 -6.17 -18.72 -9.99
N LEU A 179 -4.88 -18.41 -9.89
CA LEU A 179 -3.96 -18.53 -11.02
C LEU A 179 -3.87 -19.98 -11.53
N LYS A 180 -3.78 -20.95 -10.61
CA LYS A 180 -3.78 -22.37 -10.96
C LYS A 180 -5.07 -22.82 -11.65
N ALA A 181 -6.23 -22.35 -11.19
CA ALA A 181 -7.52 -22.66 -11.80
C ALA A 181 -7.63 -22.11 -13.25
N LEU A 182 -6.88 -21.06 -13.57
CA LEU A 182 -6.75 -20.52 -14.92
C LEU A 182 -5.62 -21.18 -15.73
N ASN A 183 -4.99 -22.25 -15.22
CA ASN A 183 -3.82 -22.90 -15.81
C ASN A 183 -2.60 -21.97 -15.97
N ILE A 184 -2.49 -20.94 -15.15
CA ILE A 184 -1.35 -20.03 -15.13
C ILE A 184 -0.27 -20.61 -14.22
N ASN A 185 0.91 -20.85 -14.80
CA ASN A 185 2.08 -21.28 -14.03
C ASN A 185 2.69 -20.07 -13.31
N ALA A 186 2.48 -19.99 -12.00
CA ALA A 186 3.01 -18.93 -11.14
C ALA A 186 3.97 -19.48 -10.09
N GLN A 187 5.00 -18.71 -9.79
CA GLN A 187 5.98 -19.07 -8.74
C GLN A 187 6.15 -17.92 -7.74
N VAL A 188 6.46 -18.27 -6.49
CA VAL A 188 6.75 -17.29 -5.43
C VAL A 188 8.26 -17.31 -5.16
N PRO A 189 8.92 -16.14 -5.06
CA PRO A 189 10.34 -16.08 -4.71
C PRO A 189 10.65 -16.78 -3.38
N ALA A 190 11.74 -17.54 -3.33
CA ALA A 190 12.22 -18.17 -2.10
C ALA A 190 12.72 -17.13 -1.08
N ASP A 191 13.39 -16.12 -1.59
CA ASP A 191 13.90 -15.01 -0.78
C ASP A 191 12.82 -13.98 -0.48
N VAL A 192 12.98 -13.30 0.66
CA VAL A 192 12.19 -12.10 0.96
C VAL A 192 12.65 -10.96 0.05
N LEU A 193 11.78 -10.62 -0.90
CA LEU A 193 11.98 -9.50 -1.81
C LEU A 193 11.05 -8.35 -1.43
N CYS A 194 11.50 -7.12 -1.62
CA CYS A 194 10.76 -5.91 -1.26
C CYS A 194 10.73 -4.92 -2.43
N CYS A 195 9.56 -4.31 -2.66
CA CYS A 195 9.40 -3.25 -3.67
C CYS A 195 10.09 -1.92 -3.31
N GLY A 196 10.50 -1.74 -2.05
CA GLY A 196 11.13 -0.51 -1.57
C GLY A 196 10.16 0.63 -1.22
N ALA A 197 8.85 0.50 -1.47
CA ALA A 197 7.88 1.60 -1.28
C ALA A 197 7.92 2.18 0.14
N LEU A 198 7.95 1.32 1.17
CA LEU A 198 7.96 1.78 2.55
C LEU A 198 9.26 2.54 2.90
N ALA A 199 10.40 2.08 2.38
CA ALA A 199 11.68 2.76 2.54
C ALA A 199 11.66 4.11 1.80
N GLN A 200 11.15 4.15 0.57
CA GLN A 200 11.00 5.37 -0.24
C GLN A 200 10.18 6.42 0.51
N HIS A 201 8.98 6.05 0.97
CA HIS A 201 8.07 6.96 1.69
C HIS A 201 8.56 7.36 3.08
N SER A 202 9.62 6.73 3.59
CA SER A 202 10.25 7.09 4.87
C SER A 202 11.55 7.88 4.70
N GLY A 203 11.88 8.32 3.47
CA GLY A 203 13.12 9.05 3.16
C GLY A 203 14.39 8.18 3.18
N HIS A 204 14.25 6.85 3.02
CA HIS A 204 15.37 5.91 2.87
C HIS A 204 15.55 5.53 1.40
N THR A 205 15.76 6.53 0.52
CA THR A 205 15.75 6.36 -0.94
C THR A 205 16.86 5.41 -1.43
N THR A 206 18.05 5.46 -0.86
CA THR A 206 19.14 4.52 -1.18
C THR A 206 18.74 3.07 -0.87
N LYS A 207 18.07 2.83 0.28
CA LYS A 207 17.58 1.49 0.65
C LYS A 207 16.48 1.03 -0.29
N ALA A 208 15.56 1.92 -0.66
CA ALA A 208 14.50 1.63 -1.62
C ALA A 208 15.06 1.20 -2.98
N GLN A 209 16.04 1.95 -3.50
CA GLN A 209 16.72 1.62 -4.76
C GLN A 209 17.46 0.28 -4.70
N HIS A 210 18.13 -0.01 -3.59
CA HIS A 210 18.80 -1.30 -3.39
C HIS A 210 17.80 -2.47 -3.42
N GLN A 211 16.65 -2.31 -2.75
CA GLN A 211 15.59 -3.33 -2.75
C GLN A 211 14.99 -3.55 -4.13
N LEU A 212 14.74 -2.48 -4.89
CA LEU A 212 14.26 -2.56 -6.26
C LEU A 212 15.27 -3.25 -7.19
N ARG A 213 16.57 -2.94 -7.07
CA ARG A 213 17.61 -3.63 -7.83
C ARG A 213 17.64 -5.11 -7.52
N LYS A 214 17.68 -5.49 -6.22
CA LYS A 214 17.64 -6.90 -5.82
C LYS A 214 16.44 -7.64 -6.42
N PHE A 215 15.27 -7.01 -6.46
CA PHE A 215 14.08 -7.59 -7.09
C PHE A 215 14.23 -7.70 -8.61
N SER A 216 14.73 -6.67 -9.27
CA SER A 216 15.00 -6.67 -10.71
C SER A 216 16.00 -7.76 -11.10
N ASP A 217 17.11 -7.88 -10.36
CA ASP A 217 18.14 -8.90 -10.57
C ASP A 217 17.56 -10.32 -10.45
N TYR A 218 16.66 -10.52 -9.47
CA TYR A 218 15.91 -11.76 -9.34
C TYR A 218 15.05 -12.04 -10.59
N LEU A 219 14.29 -11.04 -11.09
CA LEU A 219 13.44 -11.21 -12.27
C LEU A 219 14.26 -11.51 -13.53
N HIS A 220 15.45 -10.91 -13.67
CA HIS A 220 16.33 -11.17 -14.81
C HIS A 220 16.93 -12.57 -14.81
N GLN A 221 16.94 -13.25 -13.67
CA GLN A 221 17.29 -14.69 -13.58
C GLN A 221 16.13 -15.60 -14.01
N GLN A 222 14.92 -15.04 -14.19
CA GLN A 222 13.74 -15.76 -14.69
C GLN A 222 13.57 -15.47 -16.18
N GLU A 223 13.27 -16.47 -17.01
CA GLU A 223 13.09 -16.29 -18.46
C GLU A 223 11.93 -15.33 -18.79
N ASN A 224 10.89 -15.31 -17.99
CA ASN A 224 9.69 -14.52 -18.26
C ASN A 224 9.85 -13.02 -17.97
N HIS A 225 10.80 -12.59 -17.14
CA HIS A 225 11.01 -11.20 -16.73
C HIS A 225 9.71 -10.46 -16.34
N ALA A 226 8.73 -11.17 -15.79
CA ALA A 226 7.42 -10.64 -15.47
C ALA A 226 6.99 -10.98 -14.06
N CYS A 227 6.26 -10.06 -13.43
CA CYS A 227 5.70 -10.27 -12.11
C CYS A 227 4.25 -9.78 -12.00
N ILE A 228 3.50 -10.46 -11.14
CA ILE A 228 2.17 -10.05 -10.67
C ILE A 228 2.31 -9.63 -9.22
N SER A 229 1.74 -8.50 -8.82
CA SER A 229 1.58 -8.13 -7.41
C SER A 229 0.11 -8.03 -7.05
N PHE A 230 -0.25 -8.38 -5.80
CA PHE A 230 -1.61 -8.23 -5.30
C PHE A 230 -1.77 -7.05 -4.33
N ALA A 231 -0.67 -6.47 -3.82
CA ALA A 231 -0.74 -5.29 -2.97
C ALA A 231 -0.51 -4.02 -3.80
N SER A 232 -1.53 -3.18 -3.97
CA SER A 232 -1.50 -1.99 -4.83
C SER A 232 -0.37 -1.01 -4.51
N GLY A 233 0.02 -0.85 -3.23
CA GLY A 233 1.18 -0.02 -2.86
C GLY A 233 2.51 -0.57 -3.37
N CYS A 234 2.68 -1.90 -3.39
CA CYS A 234 3.82 -2.53 -4.06
C CYS A 234 3.70 -2.40 -5.58
N GLY A 235 2.49 -2.62 -6.12
CA GLY A 235 2.22 -2.53 -7.54
C GLY A 235 2.54 -1.16 -8.12
N GLN A 236 2.13 -0.09 -7.46
CA GLN A 236 2.47 1.28 -7.85
C GLN A 236 3.99 1.50 -7.93
N GLN A 237 4.72 1.04 -6.92
CA GLN A 237 6.18 1.18 -6.89
C GLN A 237 6.84 0.35 -7.99
N LEU A 238 6.48 -0.93 -8.12
CA LEU A 238 7.04 -1.82 -9.14
C LEU A 238 6.72 -1.33 -10.55
N GLY A 239 5.48 -0.92 -10.81
CA GLY A 239 5.05 -0.39 -12.11
C GLY A 239 5.79 0.89 -12.50
N SER A 240 6.02 1.80 -11.54
CA SER A 240 6.76 3.05 -11.78
C SER A 240 8.22 2.83 -12.19
N PHE A 241 8.82 1.70 -11.82
CA PHE A 241 10.21 1.38 -12.14
C PHE A 241 10.38 0.27 -13.18
N ALA A 242 9.29 -0.31 -13.69
CA ALA A 242 9.31 -1.43 -14.61
C ALA A 242 10.14 -1.13 -15.88
N SER A 243 9.91 0.02 -16.52
CA SER A 243 10.66 0.45 -17.71
C SER A 243 12.13 0.68 -17.41
N LYS A 244 12.44 1.31 -16.27
CA LYS A 244 13.82 1.61 -15.86
C LYS A 244 14.66 0.36 -15.64
N TYR A 245 14.04 -0.70 -15.11
CA TYR A 245 14.71 -1.95 -14.78
C TYR A 245 14.38 -3.10 -15.76
N ASN A 246 13.73 -2.79 -16.88
CA ASN A 246 13.44 -3.72 -17.97
C ASN A 246 12.76 -5.03 -17.54
N TYR A 247 11.63 -4.91 -16.80
CA TYR A 247 10.73 -6.02 -16.49
C TYR A 247 9.27 -5.64 -16.75
N ARG A 248 8.38 -6.63 -16.78
CA ARG A 248 6.92 -6.42 -16.89
C ARG A 248 6.28 -6.59 -15.53
N HIS A 249 5.40 -5.65 -15.18
CA HIS A 249 4.61 -5.70 -13.95
C HIS A 249 3.13 -5.66 -14.26
N TYR A 250 2.36 -6.49 -13.57
CA TYR A 250 0.90 -6.54 -13.64
C TYR A 250 0.32 -6.44 -12.22
N ASP A 251 -0.74 -5.66 -12.08
CA ASP A 251 -1.65 -5.80 -10.93
C ASP A 251 -2.44 -7.10 -11.09
N ILE A 252 -2.71 -7.82 -10.00
CA ILE A 252 -3.39 -9.11 -10.10
C ILE A 252 -4.80 -8.99 -10.68
N HIS A 253 -5.52 -7.88 -10.39
CA HIS A 253 -6.86 -7.69 -10.93
C HIS A 253 -6.83 -7.46 -12.44
N ASP A 254 -5.84 -6.70 -12.94
CA ASP A 254 -5.66 -6.48 -14.37
C ASP A 254 -5.33 -7.79 -15.06
N TYR A 255 -4.36 -8.53 -14.51
CA TYR A 255 -3.93 -9.80 -15.07
C TYR A 255 -5.06 -10.83 -15.15
N LEU A 256 -5.88 -10.93 -14.10
CA LEU A 256 -7.02 -11.84 -14.06
C LEU A 256 -8.16 -11.38 -14.98
N ALA A 257 -8.50 -10.09 -14.99
CA ALA A 257 -9.61 -9.56 -15.77
C ALA A 257 -9.38 -9.60 -17.29
N GLU A 258 -8.13 -9.60 -17.72
CA GLU A 258 -7.72 -9.72 -19.13
C GLU A 258 -7.59 -11.18 -19.58
N HIS A 259 -7.64 -12.14 -18.66
CA HIS A 259 -7.48 -13.56 -19.00
C HIS A 259 -8.73 -14.13 -19.67
N SER A 260 -8.58 -14.74 -20.86
CA SER A 260 -9.69 -15.20 -21.71
C SER A 260 -10.63 -16.25 -21.09
N HIS A 261 -10.23 -16.89 -20.02
CA HIS A 261 -11.03 -17.93 -19.33
C HIS A 261 -11.66 -17.45 -18.02
N ILE A 262 -11.44 -16.20 -17.59
CA ILE A 262 -11.97 -15.71 -16.31
C ILE A 262 -13.50 -15.73 -16.26
N ASP A 263 -14.15 -15.38 -17.38
CA ASP A 263 -15.60 -15.33 -17.50
C ASP A 263 -16.26 -16.74 -17.57
N LYS A 264 -15.42 -17.79 -17.72
CA LYS A 264 -15.87 -19.20 -17.74
C LYS A 264 -15.77 -19.86 -16.36
N MET A 265 -15.16 -19.19 -15.41
CA MET A 265 -15.05 -19.72 -14.04
C MET A 265 -16.41 -19.63 -13.35
N ALA A 266 -16.77 -20.68 -12.63
CA ALA A 266 -17.99 -20.73 -11.83
C ALA A 266 -17.72 -20.34 -10.38
N PHE A 267 -18.60 -19.53 -9.82
CA PHE A 267 -18.51 -19.07 -8.44
C PHE A 267 -19.77 -19.43 -7.67
N ASN A 268 -19.61 -19.78 -6.39
CA ASN A 268 -20.73 -19.95 -5.47
C ASN A 268 -21.39 -18.60 -5.16
N PRO A 269 -22.72 -18.54 -5.00
CA PRO A 269 -23.42 -17.31 -4.68
C PRO A 269 -23.05 -16.79 -3.28
N LEU A 270 -23.04 -15.46 -3.13
CA LEU A 270 -22.71 -14.77 -1.88
C LEU A 270 -23.69 -13.62 -1.62
N ALA A 271 -24.80 -13.90 -0.94
CA ALA A 271 -25.80 -12.90 -0.56
C ALA A 271 -25.31 -12.05 0.64
N LYS A 272 -24.23 -11.25 0.43
CA LYS A 272 -23.64 -10.38 1.44
C LYS A 272 -23.37 -8.98 0.91
N LYS A 273 -23.44 -7.99 1.81
CA LYS A 273 -23.03 -6.61 1.54
C LYS A 273 -21.52 -6.50 1.63
N VAL A 274 -20.87 -6.27 0.52
CA VAL A 274 -19.40 -6.17 0.42
C VAL A 274 -19.00 -4.73 0.14
N LEU A 275 -18.39 -4.08 1.11
CA LEU A 275 -17.86 -2.73 0.95
C LEU A 275 -16.51 -2.75 0.26
N VAL A 276 -16.42 -2.07 -0.87
CA VAL A 276 -15.20 -1.99 -1.65
C VAL A 276 -14.37 -0.79 -1.19
N HIS A 277 -13.27 -1.05 -0.49
CA HIS A 277 -12.26 -0.03 -0.21
C HIS A 277 -11.21 -0.01 -1.32
N VAL A 278 -11.23 1.05 -2.14
CA VAL A 278 -10.23 1.28 -3.17
C VAL A 278 -9.01 1.97 -2.55
N PRO A 279 -7.83 1.32 -2.51
CA PRO A 279 -6.61 1.97 -2.08
C PRO A 279 -6.22 3.13 -3.00
N CYS A 280 -5.68 4.21 -2.45
CA CYS A 280 -5.25 5.36 -3.23
C CYS A 280 -4.09 5.05 -4.21
N SER A 281 -3.35 3.98 -3.96
CA SER A 281 -2.29 3.45 -4.85
C SER A 281 -2.82 2.59 -6.00
N GLN A 282 -4.12 2.32 -6.06
CA GLN A 282 -4.73 1.55 -7.14
C GLN A 282 -5.17 2.47 -8.26
N GLY A 283 -4.70 2.20 -9.48
CA GLY A 283 -5.11 2.94 -10.67
C GLY A 283 -6.59 2.71 -11.00
N LYS A 284 -7.18 3.63 -11.77
CA LYS A 284 -8.60 3.52 -12.16
C LYS A 284 -8.90 2.22 -12.93
N VAL A 285 -8.04 1.83 -13.86
CA VAL A 285 -8.20 0.59 -14.64
C VAL A 285 -8.22 -0.62 -13.72
N SER A 286 -7.24 -0.74 -12.79
CA SER A 286 -7.21 -1.86 -11.84
C SER A 286 -8.41 -1.86 -10.88
N MET A 287 -8.95 -0.68 -10.55
CA MET A 287 -10.21 -0.58 -9.79
C MET A 287 -11.39 -1.15 -10.59
N ASP A 288 -11.55 -0.72 -11.85
CA ASP A 288 -12.63 -1.18 -12.70
C ASP A 288 -12.54 -2.70 -12.94
N ASN A 289 -11.34 -3.22 -13.15
CA ASN A 289 -11.06 -4.65 -13.29
C ASN A 289 -11.36 -5.42 -12.00
N MET A 290 -11.01 -4.89 -10.85
CA MET A 290 -11.36 -5.47 -9.55
C MET A 290 -12.87 -5.57 -9.36
N LEU A 291 -13.63 -4.52 -9.70
CA LEU A 291 -15.08 -4.51 -9.64
C LEU A 291 -15.70 -5.52 -10.63
N LYS A 292 -15.17 -5.58 -11.88
CA LYS A 292 -15.58 -6.58 -12.87
C LYS A 292 -15.43 -8.00 -12.31
N LEU A 293 -14.28 -8.32 -11.72
CA LEU A 293 -14.02 -9.64 -11.14
C LEU A 293 -14.96 -9.97 -9.97
N LEU A 294 -15.20 -9.02 -9.06
CA LEU A 294 -16.12 -9.24 -7.94
C LEU A 294 -17.56 -9.48 -8.39
N ARG A 295 -17.99 -8.84 -9.49
CA ARG A 295 -19.35 -9.05 -10.08
C ARG A 295 -19.55 -10.42 -10.73
N LEU A 296 -18.49 -11.23 -10.88
CA LEU A 296 -18.61 -12.63 -11.29
C LEU A 296 -19.20 -13.52 -10.18
N ILE A 297 -19.18 -13.07 -8.93
CA ILE A 297 -19.76 -13.79 -7.80
C ILE A 297 -21.29 -13.54 -7.81
N PRO A 298 -22.14 -14.56 -7.99
CA PRO A 298 -23.59 -14.39 -7.98
C PRO A 298 -24.08 -13.84 -6.62
N ASP A 299 -25.16 -13.07 -6.65
CA ASP A 299 -25.87 -12.50 -5.48
C ASP A 299 -25.02 -11.55 -4.59
N ILE A 300 -23.84 -11.15 -5.04
CA ILE A 300 -23.00 -10.20 -4.30
C ILE A 300 -23.60 -8.79 -4.32
N HIS A 301 -23.70 -8.14 -3.16
CA HIS A 301 -24.15 -6.75 -3.04
C HIS A 301 -22.94 -5.83 -2.82
N LEU A 302 -22.36 -5.29 -3.91
CA LEU A 302 -21.24 -4.38 -3.83
C LEU A 302 -21.70 -2.99 -3.35
N LEU A 303 -21.13 -2.53 -2.25
CA LEU A 303 -21.29 -1.17 -1.74
C LEU A 303 -20.10 -0.35 -2.24
N GLU A 304 -20.33 0.43 -3.29
CA GLU A 304 -19.33 1.35 -3.85
C GLU A 304 -19.51 2.74 -3.23
N TYR A 305 -18.40 3.44 -2.97
CA TYR A 305 -18.47 4.81 -2.50
C TYR A 305 -18.80 5.75 -3.65
N ASN A 306 -20.00 6.30 -3.67
CA ASN A 306 -20.41 7.33 -4.62
C ASN A 306 -19.64 8.63 -4.36
N GLY A 307 -18.54 8.84 -5.08
CA GLY A 307 -17.86 10.13 -5.22
C GLY A 307 -16.77 10.46 -4.21
N GLU A 308 -16.69 9.84 -3.03
CA GLU A 308 -15.65 10.15 -2.05
C GLU A 308 -14.65 9.01 -1.88
N MET A 309 -13.60 8.99 -2.71
CA MET A 309 -12.44 8.13 -2.48
C MET A 309 -11.63 8.65 -1.27
N LEU A 310 -12.15 8.44 -0.07
CA LEU A 310 -11.43 8.80 1.14
C LEU A 310 -10.26 7.85 1.37
N CYS A 311 -9.05 8.42 1.47
CA CYS A 311 -7.86 7.69 1.90
C CYS A 311 -8.09 7.06 3.29
N CYS A 312 -7.58 5.84 3.52
CA CYS A 312 -7.65 5.21 4.85
C CYS A 312 -6.67 5.80 5.86
N GLY A 313 -5.70 6.61 5.42
CA GLY A 313 -4.67 7.19 6.29
C GLY A 313 -3.42 6.33 6.52
N ALA A 314 -3.33 5.11 5.97
CA ALA A 314 -2.26 4.15 6.25
C ALA A 314 -0.91 4.41 5.53
N GLY A 315 -0.74 5.52 4.82
CA GLY A 315 0.43 5.78 3.99
C GLY A 315 1.76 5.77 4.75
N GLY A 316 2.81 5.19 4.16
CA GLY A 316 4.14 5.14 4.76
C GLY A 316 4.17 4.44 6.12
N MET A 317 4.79 5.08 7.12
CA MET A 317 4.93 4.52 8.48
C MET A 317 3.74 4.82 9.41
N GLN A 318 2.60 5.32 8.89
CA GLN A 318 1.47 5.75 9.71
C GLN A 318 0.83 4.62 10.56
N LEU A 319 1.03 3.37 10.18
CA LEU A 319 0.62 2.24 11.02
C LEU A 319 1.41 2.20 12.35
N LEU A 320 2.68 2.59 12.33
CA LEU A 320 3.60 2.56 13.49
C LEU A 320 3.66 3.92 14.21
N THR A 321 3.79 5.01 13.45
CA THR A 321 3.93 6.39 13.94
C THR A 321 2.84 7.29 13.36
N PRO A 322 1.56 7.07 13.69
CA PRO A 322 0.47 7.83 13.08
C PRO A 322 0.47 9.29 13.49
N ARG A 323 0.14 10.15 12.53
CA ARG A 323 -0.11 11.58 12.77
C ARG A 323 -1.61 11.82 12.92
N LYS A 324 -1.97 12.94 13.55
CA LYS A 324 -3.38 13.26 13.85
C LYS A 324 -4.26 13.21 12.60
N SER A 325 -3.86 13.88 11.51
CA SER A 325 -4.60 13.89 10.25
C SER A 325 -4.84 12.49 9.65
N ASN A 326 -3.90 11.56 9.85
CA ASN A 326 -4.05 10.19 9.38
C ASN A 326 -5.06 9.38 10.23
N LEU A 327 -5.12 9.65 11.54
CA LEU A 327 -6.14 9.08 12.42
C LEU A 327 -7.51 9.67 12.14
N ASP A 328 -7.61 10.97 11.85
CA ASP A 328 -8.85 11.62 11.48
C ASP A 328 -9.41 11.05 10.15
N LEU A 329 -8.52 10.71 9.19
CA LEU A 329 -8.90 9.97 7.98
C LEU A 329 -9.47 8.59 8.30
N LEU A 330 -8.83 7.85 9.20
CA LEU A 330 -9.32 6.55 9.63
C LEU A 330 -10.70 6.68 10.30
N ASN A 331 -10.87 7.64 11.20
CA ASN A 331 -12.14 7.89 11.89
C ASN A 331 -13.28 8.16 10.90
N LYS A 332 -13.06 9.02 9.88
CA LYS A 332 -14.05 9.25 8.81
C LYS A 332 -14.37 7.97 8.06
N LYS A 333 -13.37 7.13 7.78
CA LYS A 333 -13.58 5.87 7.08
C LYS A 333 -14.40 4.89 7.92
N ILE A 334 -14.14 4.80 9.23
CA ILE A 334 -14.92 3.94 10.13
C ILE A 334 -16.37 4.43 10.26
N ALA A 335 -16.60 5.75 10.31
CA ALA A 335 -17.96 6.30 10.30
C ALA A 335 -18.75 5.92 9.02
N LEU A 336 -18.08 5.83 7.87
CA LEU A 336 -18.71 5.33 6.64
C LEU A 336 -19.05 3.84 6.73
N VAL A 337 -18.18 3.02 7.34
CA VAL A 337 -18.47 1.59 7.60
C VAL A 337 -19.68 1.45 8.52
N GLU A 338 -19.77 2.29 9.57
CA GLU A 338 -20.96 2.34 10.44
C GLU A 338 -22.24 2.60 9.68
N LYS A 339 -22.23 3.60 8.79
CA LYS A 339 -23.41 3.98 8.01
C LYS A 339 -23.80 2.90 7.00
N SER A 340 -22.85 2.28 6.34
CA SER A 340 -23.10 1.30 5.26
C SER A 340 -23.41 -0.11 5.76
N GLN A 341 -23.01 -0.44 7.00
CA GLN A 341 -23.27 -1.75 7.64
C GLN A 341 -22.89 -2.93 6.72
N PRO A 342 -21.64 -3.05 6.26
CA PRO A 342 -21.21 -4.15 5.43
C PRO A 342 -21.01 -5.44 6.25
N ASP A 343 -21.15 -6.59 5.59
CA ASP A 343 -20.75 -7.89 6.13
C ASP A 343 -19.25 -8.14 5.96
N ILE A 344 -18.68 -7.65 4.82
CA ILE A 344 -17.29 -7.83 4.45
C ILE A 344 -16.75 -6.49 3.89
N ILE A 345 -15.49 -6.18 4.16
CA ILE A 345 -14.77 -5.11 3.48
C ILE A 345 -13.68 -5.75 2.63
N VAL A 346 -13.59 -5.39 1.35
CA VAL A 346 -12.47 -5.78 0.50
C VAL A 346 -11.51 -4.63 0.27
N SER A 347 -10.20 -4.92 0.33
CA SER A 347 -9.13 -3.94 0.11
C SER A 347 -7.92 -4.59 -0.56
N ALA A 348 -7.47 -4.04 -1.69
CA ALA A 348 -6.32 -4.52 -2.44
C ALA A 348 -4.97 -4.00 -1.91
N ASN A 349 -4.88 -3.68 -0.61
CA ASN A 349 -3.63 -3.22 0.01
C ASN A 349 -3.56 -3.62 1.48
N ILE A 350 -2.56 -4.43 1.83
CA ILE A 350 -2.37 -4.92 3.21
C ILE A 350 -2.18 -3.78 4.23
N GLY A 351 -1.55 -2.67 3.85
CA GLY A 351 -1.43 -1.49 4.74
C GLY A 351 -2.80 -0.91 5.09
N CYS A 352 -3.68 -0.75 4.09
CA CYS A 352 -5.06 -0.32 4.30
C CYS A 352 -5.85 -1.36 5.12
N THR A 353 -5.70 -2.65 4.80
CA THR A 353 -6.35 -3.74 5.54
C THR A 353 -6.02 -3.70 7.03
N LEU A 354 -4.74 -3.62 7.38
CA LEU A 354 -4.29 -3.56 8.78
C LEU A 354 -4.80 -2.28 9.47
N HIS A 355 -4.82 -1.16 8.77
CA HIS A 355 -5.27 0.12 9.34
C HIS A 355 -6.78 0.14 9.57
N LEU A 356 -7.57 -0.36 8.62
CA LEU A 356 -9.02 -0.53 8.76
C LEU A 356 -9.36 -1.48 9.91
N LEU A 357 -8.68 -2.62 10.02
CA LEU A 357 -8.85 -3.54 11.15
C LEU A 357 -8.54 -2.90 12.49
N ASN A 358 -7.49 -2.06 12.57
CA ASN A 358 -7.22 -1.28 13.77
C ASN A 358 -8.38 -0.32 14.08
N GLY A 359 -8.92 0.37 13.08
CA GLY A 359 -10.07 1.25 13.25
C GLY A 359 -11.31 0.51 13.74
N LEU A 360 -11.66 -0.61 13.11
CA LEU A 360 -12.83 -1.43 13.46
C LEU A 360 -12.74 -1.99 14.89
N ASN A 361 -11.56 -2.39 15.34
CA ASN A 361 -11.41 -3.02 16.65
C ASN A 361 -11.23 -2.04 17.80
N TYR A 362 -10.76 -0.81 17.56
CA TYR A 362 -10.31 0.07 18.64
C TYR A 362 -10.94 1.45 18.64
N ILE A 363 -11.63 1.87 17.57
CA ILE A 363 -12.29 3.17 17.53
C ILE A 363 -13.74 3.06 18.02
N ASN A 364 -14.46 2.03 17.58
CA ASN A 364 -15.86 1.85 17.95
C ASN A 364 -16.11 0.42 18.47
N PRO A 365 -16.38 0.28 19.81
CA PRO A 365 -16.65 -1.02 20.42
C PRO A 365 -17.86 -1.76 19.85
N ASP A 366 -18.87 -1.05 19.35
CA ASP A 366 -20.09 -1.67 18.82
C ASP A 366 -19.86 -2.24 17.43
N ILE A 367 -19.01 -1.60 16.62
CA ILE A 367 -18.56 -2.18 15.34
C ILE A 367 -17.67 -3.39 15.59
N ALA A 368 -16.80 -3.32 16.60
CA ALA A 368 -15.91 -4.44 16.94
C ALA A 368 -16.71 -5.73 17.22
N LYS A 369 -17.89 -5.63 17.85
CA LYS A 369 -18.78 -6.76 18.13
C LYS A 369 -19.33 -7.42 16.84
N LYS A 370 -19.41 -6.69 15.72
CA LYS A 370 -19.93 -7.22 14.44
C LYS A 370 -18.95 -8.13 13.71
N ASN A 371 -17.69 -8.16 14.13
CA ASN A 371 -16.64 -9.00 13.56
C ASN A 371 -16.53 -8.88 12.02
N ILE A 372 -16.60 -7.63 11.50
CA ILE A 372 -16.52 -7.36 10.06
C ILE A 372 -15.14 -7.80 9.53
N GLU A 373 -15.16 -8.69 8.56
CA GLU A 373 -13.93 -9.19 7.95
C GLU A 373 -13.37 -8.17 6.94
N VAL A 374 -12.03 -7.95 6.97
CA VAL A 374 -11.35 -7.13 5.97
C VAL A 374 -10.36 -8.03 5.24
N ILE A 375 -10.65 -8.31 3.97
CA ILE A 375 -9.90 -9.27 3.14
C ILE A 375 -9.52 -8.66 1.79
N HIS A 376 -8.64 -9.35 1.08
CA HIS A 376 -8.30 -8.97 -0.29
C HIS A 376 -9.38 -9.43 -1.29
N PRO A 377 -9.68 -8.68 -2.38
CA PRO A 377 -10.66 -9.08 -3.39
C PRO A 377 -10.41 -10.48 -3.97
N VAL A 378 -9.15 -10.83 -4.26
CA VAL A 378 -8.78 -12.17 -4.75
C VAL A 378 -9.04 -13.26 -3.72
N THR A 379 -8.92 -12.96 -2.43
CA THR A 379 -9.29 -13.88 -1.35
C THR A 379 -10.79 -14.18 -1.41
N LEU A 380 -11.62 -13.15 -1.62
CA LEU A 380 -13.06 -13.35 -1.76
C LEU A 380 -13.39 -14.18 -3.00
N LEU A 381 -12.79 -13.88 -4.15
CA LEU A 381 -12.93 -14.67 -5.38
C LEU A 381 -12.56 -16.14 -5.15
N SER A 382 -11.39 -16.38 -4.56
CA SER A 382 -10.89 -17.74 -4.31
C SER A 382 -11.82 -18.55 -3.38
N ARG A 383 -12.39 -17.90 -2.36
CA ARG A 383 -13.34 -18.55 -1.43
C ARG A 383 -14.67 -18.93 -2.07
N GLN A 384 -15.07 -18.23 -3.14
CA GLN A 384 -16.30 -18.52 -3.88
C GLN A 384 -16.07 -19.38 -5.12
N LEU A 385 -14.80 -19.63 -5.50
CA LEU A 385 -14.48 -20.44 -6.66
C LEU A 385 -15.00 -21.88 -6.48
N GLN A 386 -15.75 -22.35 -7.50
CA GLN A 386 -16.17 -23.76 -7.54
C GLN A 386 -14.99 -24.66 -7.95
N PRO A 387 -14.92 -25.89 -7.46
CA PRO A 387 -13.85 -26.82 -7.79
C PRO A 387 -13.79 -27.19 -9.27
#